data_3daac0c47ad74deb6e110213a558bb09
#
_entry.id   3daac0c47ad74deb6e110213a558bb09
#
_cell.length_a   1.000
_cell.length_b   1.000
_cell.length_c   1.000
_cell.angle_alpha   90.00
_cell.angle_beta   90.00
_cell.angle_gamma   90.00
#
_symmetry.space_group_name_H-M   'P 1'
#
loop_
_entity.id
_entity.type
_entity.pdbx_description
1 polymer ?
#
loop_
_entity_poly.entity_id
_entity_poly.type
_entity_poly.pdbx_seq_one_letter_code
_entity_poly.pdbx_strand_id
1 'polypeptide(L)'
;DTCWIIIALLQMYDATGNQTYYNAAKQTWDECVWPRHELTQSGWLPWKWSDLGPNECTNGPAAIAAATLAQYSRAAGNEEAAQEYIDQACTCFDQNIDVMASDGTLGSTPLSYTQGTCMEAGRLIWKLTGDTGYLRKAIQAGRGQMTSTRMNEVYNYEMVSRDEGTDENNSIFHAVMFHWFTRMILDTEVDSFDGKIRKELYDYLYRHASYYWATIDKTPEGWPEAYFGVKCYQPRSSMNGDVGGSLGAYTSAAPIYEEDYHDAGRRSRHGMWPGRLQRRRYDAFGQYHPRGSALPAAQ
;
A
#
# COMPACT_ATOMS: atom_id res chain seq x y z
N ASP A 1 12.04 9.61 -0.68
CA ASP A 1 11.38 9.87 0.62
C ASP A 1 10.29 10.94 0.52
N THR A 2 10.48 11.99 -0.30
CA THR A 2 9.52 13.11 -0.38
C THR A 2 8.11 12.65 -0.80
N CYS A 3 7.98 11.71 -1.72
CA CYS A 3 6.69 11.17 -2.13
C CYS A 3 5.92 10.52 -0.96
N TRP A 4 6.61 9.87 -0.03
CA TRP A 4 6.00 9.31 1.18
C TRP A 4 5.46 10.38 2.12
N ILE A 5 6.15 11.51 2.21
CA ILE A 5 5.67 12.67 2.99
C ILE A 5 4.39 13.23 2.34
N ILE A 6 4.36 13.35 1.01
CA ILE A 6 3.17 13.80 0.28
C ILE A 6 1.99 12.85 0.54
N ILE A 7 2.20 11.53 0.42
CA ILE A 7 1.15 10.54 0.70
C ILE A 7 0.65 10.69 2.14
N ALA A 8 1.56 10.83 3.12
CA ALA A 8 1.16 11.01 4.51
C ALA A 8 0.35 12.30 4.73
N LEU A 9 0.74 13.40 4.10
CA LEU A 9 -0.01 14.67 4.16
C LEU A 9 -1.41 14.52 3.56
N LEU A 10 -1.54 13.83 2.43
CA LEU A 10 -2.84 13.56 1.81
C LEU A 10 -3.71 12.65 2.69
N GLN A 11 -3.14 11.65 3.34
CA GLN A 11 -3.84 10.81 4.33
C GLN A 11 -4.27 11.61 5.58
N MET A 12 -3.43 12.57 6.01
CA MET A 12 -3.80 13.49 7.10
C MET A 12 -4.95 14.42 6.69
N TYR A 13 -4.97 14.87 5.44
CA TYR A 13 -6.10 15.61 4.90
C TYR A 13 -7.38 14.77 4.91
N ASP A 14 -7.32 13.52 4.43
CA ASP A 14 -8.46 12.59 4.47
C ASP A 14 -9.01 12.40 5.90
N ALA A 15 -8.11 12.25 6.85
CA ALA A 15 -8.49 11.97 8.24
C ALA A 15 -9.08 13.18 8.97
N THR A 16 -8.67 14.40 8.60
CA THR A 16 -8.96 15.61 9.39
C THR A 16 -9.80 16.65 8.65
N GLY A 17 -9.81 16.63 7.31
CA GLY A 17 -10.38 17.70 6.48
C GLY A 17 -9.57 19.01 6.52
N ASN A 18 -8.39 19.02 7.15
CA ASN A 18 -7.60 20.24 7.29
C ASN A 18 -6.84 20.56 6.00
N GLN A 19 -7.27 21.62 5.33
CA GLN A 19 -6.74 22.08 4.05
C GLN A 19 -5.24 22.38 4.07
N THR A 20 -4.66 22.64 5.23
CA THR A 20 -3.21 22.88 5.36
C THR A 20 -2.39 21.68 4.88
N TYR A 21 -2.84 20.46 5.18
CA TYR A 21 -2.16 19.23 4.75
C TYR A 21 -2.21 19.06 3.22
N TYR A 22 -3.40 19.28 2.62
CA TYR A 22 -3.53 19.22 1.16
C TYR A 22 -2.65 20.26 0.47
N ASN A 23 -2.69 21.52 0.95
CA ASN A 23 -1.88 22.60 0.36
C ASN A 23 -0.38 22.29 0.46
N ALA A 24 0.08 21.79 1.60
CA ALA A 24 1.47 21.39 1.77
C ALA A 24 1.86 20.23 0.83
N ALA A 25 1.00 19.22 0.70
CA ALA A 25 1.20 18.09 -0.22
C ALA A 25 1.32 18.57 -1.67
N LYS A 26 0.36 19.39 -2.11
CA LYS A 26 0.31 19.97 -3.45
C LYS A 26 1.55 20.82 -3.74
N GLN A 27 1.88 21.76 -2.85
CA GLN A 27 3.04 22.60 -3.01
C GLN A 27 4.34 21.78 -3.09
N THR A 28 4.50 20.79 -2.22
CA THR A 28 5.68 19.91 -2.23
C THR A 28 5.78 19.14 -3.54
N TRP A 29 4.65 18.67 -4.08
CA TRP A 29 4.63 17.98 -5.37
C TRP A 29 5.04 18.93 -6.50
N ASP A 30 4.33 20.05 -6.64
CA ASP A 30 4.48 20.97 -7.76
C ASP A 30 5.83 21.66 -7.80
N GLU A 31 6.40 22.02 -6.64
CA GLU A 31 7.63 22.82 -6.56
C GLU A 31 8.88 21.95 -6.33
N CYS A 32 8.75 20.81 -5.67
CA CYS A 32 9.90 20.04 -5.22
C CYS A 32 10.06 18.67 -5.88
N VAL A 33 8.97 17.99 -6.24
CA VAL A 33 9.03 16.63 -6.74
C VAL A 33 8.92 16.59 -8.25
N TRP A 34 7.79 17.03 -8.80
CA TRP A 34 7.52 16.88 -10.22
C TRP A 34 8.54 17.56 -11.14
N PRO A 35 9.05 18.77 -10.88
CA PRO A 35 10.06 19.40 -11.75
C PRO A 35 11.31 18.55 -11.99
N ARG A 36 11.57 17.55 -11.16
CA ARG A 36 12.73 16.65 -11.31
C ARG A 36 12.61 15.66 -12.46
N HIS A 37 11.42 15.45 -13.01
CA HIS A 37 11.24 14.60 -14.18
C HIS A 37 12.04 15.08 -15.39
N GLU A 38 12.30 16.40 -15.47
CA GLU A 38 13.12 17.02 -16.52
C GLU A 38 14.58 16.60 -16.48
N LEU A 39 15.04 16.04 -15.37
CA LEU A 39 16.41 15.52 -15.22
C LEU A 39 16.63 14.19 -15.95
N THR A 40 15.55 13.52 -16.33
CA THR A 40 15.59 12.23 -17.01
C THR A 40 15.12 12.35 -18.45
N GLN A 41 15.67 11.53 -19.36
CA GLN A 41 15.27 11.56 -20.77
C GLN A 41 13.87 10.99 -21.01
N SER A 42 13.39 10.14 -20.11
CA SER A 42 12.10 9.45 -20.24
C SER A 42 10.98 10.12 -19.42
N GLY A 43 11.28 11.23 -18.73
CA GLY A 43 10.27 11.99 -17.99
C GLY A 43 9.86 11.39 -16.66
N TRP A 44 10.42 10.25 -16.21
CA TRP A 44 10.16 9.72 -14.87
C TRP A 44 10.96 10.46 -13.78
N LEU A 45 10.64 10.20 -12.52
CA LEU A 45 11.36 10.78 -11.40
C LEU A 45 12.62 9.98 -11.07
N PRO A 46 13.80 10.65 -10.91
CA PRO A 46 15.02 9.99 -10.48
C PRO A 46 14.99 9.65 -8.99
N TRP A 47 15.77 8.65 -8.57
CA TRP A 47 15.92 8.34 -7.15
C TRP A 47 16.59 9.47 -6.38
N LYS A 48 17.69 10.00 -6.92
CA LYS A 48 18.46 11.09 -6.34
C LYS A 48 19.27 11.83 -7.43
N TRP A 49 19.82 12.98 -7.10
CA TRP A 49 20.59 13.78 -8.04
C TRP A 49 21.76 13.07 -8.71
N SER A 50 22.36 12.09 -8.01
CA SER A 50 23.51 11.32 -8.52
C SER A 50 23.14 10.00 -9.18
N ASP A 51 21.84 9.68 -9.27
CA ASP A 51 21.32 8.45 -9.87
C ASP A 51 20.02 8.77 -10.59
N LEU A 52 20.14 8.95 -11.90
CA LEU A 52 19.03 9.29 -12.81
C LEU A 52 18.44 8.06 -13.52
N GLY A 53 18.83 6.85 -13.10
CA GLY A 53 18.30 5.60 -13.65
C GLY A 53 16.85 5.33 -13.28
N PRO A 54 16.22 4.34 -13.94
CA PRO A 54 14.89 3.89 -13.59
C PRO A 54 14.83 3.46 -12.11
N ASN A 55 13.77 3.86 -11.41
CA ASN A 55 13.65 3.57 -9.99
C ASN A 55 12.20 3.39 -9.57
N GLU A 56 11.79 2.16 -9.40
CA GLU A 56 10.46 1.76 -8.95
C GLU A 56 10.16 2.22 -7.51
N CYS A 57 11.22 2.35 -6.69
CA CYS A 57 11.11 2.81 -5.31
C CYS A 57 10.63 4.27 -5.20
N THR A 58 10.91 5.07 -6.22
CA THR A 58 10.47 6.48 -6.30
C THR A 58 9.17 6.60 -7.09
N ASN A 59 9.11 5.97 -8.26
CA ASN A 59 8.01 6.21 -9.20
C ASN A 59 6.69 5.52 -8.77
N GLY A 60 6.74 4.41 -8.04
CA GLY A 60 5.54 3.82 -7.43
C GLY A 60 4.82 4.77 -6.47
N PRO A 61 5.49 5.22 -5.39
CA PRO A 61 4.91 6.23 -4.49
C PRO A 61 4.54 7.55 -5.17
N ALA A 62 5.31 7.97 -6.17
CA ALA A 62 5.03 9.18 -6.94
C ALA A 62 3.71 9.07 -7.72
N ALA A 63 3.47 7.94 -8.37
CA ALA A 63 2.23 7.68 -9.07
C ALA A 63 1.02 7.70 -8.12
N ILE A 64 1.17 7.17 -6.90
CA ILE A 64 0.11 7.24 -5.87
C ILE A 64 -0.14 8.69 -5.46
N ALA A 65 0.92 9.47 -5.21
CA ALA A 65 0.79 10.86 -4.79
C ALA A 65 0.08 11.71 -5.86
N ALA A 66 0.52 11.62 -7.11
CA ALA A 66 -0.09 12.34 -8.22
C ALA A 66 -1.55 11.90 -8.46
N ALA A 67 -1.83 10.60 -8.48
CA ALA A 67 -3.20 10.09 -8.65
C ALA A 67 -4.12 10.56 -7.51
N THR A 68 -3.62 10.65 -6.28
CA THR A 68 -4.41 11.17 -5.15
C THR A 68 -4.65 12.67 -5.28
N LEU A 69 -3.66 13.46 -5.71
CA LEU A 69 -3.85 14.88 -6.03
C LEU A 69 -4.88 15.08 -7.15
N ALA A 70 -4.86 14.21 -8.17
CA ALA A 70 -5.87 14.22 -9.23
C ALA A 70 -7.28 14.00 -8.70
N GLN A 71 -7.48 13.04 -7.79
CA GLN A 71 -8.78 12.78 -7.16
C GLN A 71 -9.32 14.02 -6.45
N TYR A 72 -8.48 14.70 -5.67
CA TYR A 72 -8.89 15.91 -4.95
C TYR A 72 -9.13 17.10 -5.90
N SER A 73 -8.32 17.26 -6.95
CA SER A 73 -8.53 18.30 -7.94
C SER A 73 -9.87 18.13 -8.65
N ARG A 74 -10.20 16.88 -9.04
CA ARG A 74 -11.49 16.55 -9.65
C ARG A 74 -12.65 16.77 -8.71
N ALA A 75 -12.53 16.34 -7.46
CA ALA A 75 -13.55 16.56 -6.43
C ALA A 75 -13.81 18.05 -6.14
N ALA A 76 -12.79 18.90 -6.33
CA ALA A 76 -12.89 20.35 -6.24
C ALA A 76 -13.41 21.01 -7.53
N GLY A 77 -13.73 20.25 -8.58
CA GLY A 77 -14.20 20.75 -9.87
C GLY A 77 -13.10 21.30 -10.77
N ASN A 78 -11.84 21.06 -10.49
CA ASN A 78 -10.71 21.47 -11.31
C ASN A 78 -10.22 20.32 -12.19
N GLU A 79 -10.93 20.09 -13.30
CA GLU A 79 -10.63 18.99 -14.23
C GLU A 79 -9.30 19.19 -14.97
N GLU A 80 -8.88 20.44 -15.24
CA GLU A 80 -7.59 20.72 -15.88
C GLU A 80 -6.43 20.25 -15.00
N ALA A 81 -6.39 20.67 -13.73
CA ALA A 81 -5.37 20.20 -12.79
C ALA A 81 -5.49 18.70 -12.54
N ALA A 82 -6.70 18.14 -12.52
CA ALA A 82 -6.90 16.71 -12.37
C ALA A 82 -6.26 15.93 -13.51
N GLN A 83 -6.47 16.38 -14.76
CA GLN A 83 -5.87 15.72 -15.93
C GLN A 83 -4.34 15.83 -15.92
N GLU A 84 -3.79 16.97 -15.53
CA GLU A 84 -2.35 17.14 -15.41
C GLU A 84 -1.75 16.13 -14.41
N TYR A 85 -2.34 15.99 -13.23
CA TYR A 85 -1.87 15.00 -12.25
C TYR A 85 -2.10 13.55 -12.70
N ILE A 86 -3.15 13.26 -13.47
CA ILE A 86 -3.34 11.94 -14.08
C ILE A 86 -2.19 11.62 -15.03
N ASP A 87 -1.83 12.56 -15.92
CA ASP A 87 -0.75 12.36 -16.89
C ASP A 87 0.60 12.12 -16.18
N GLN A 88 0.86 12.86 -15.11
CA GLN A 88 2.03 12.68 -14.25
C GLN A 88 2.02 11.31 -13.55
N ALA A 89 0.88 10.88 -13.02
CA ALA A 89 0.73 9.58 -12.39
C ALA A 89 0.98 8.43 -13.39
N CYS A 90 0.44 8.55 -14.61
CA CYS A 90 0.66 7.60 -15.68
C CYS A 90 2.14 7.50 -16.04
N THR A 91 2.82 8.64 -16.22
CA THR A 91 4.26 8.67 -16.52
C THR A 91 5.09 7.93 -15.46
N CYS A 92 4.82 8.18 -14.18
CA CYS A 92 5.50 7.48 -13.08
C CYS A 92 5.14 5.98 -13.05
N PHE A 93 3.88 5.62 -13.32
CA PHE A 93 3.45 4.22 -13.35
C PHE A 93 4.10 3.44 -14.51
N ASP A 94 4.18 4.04 -15.68
CA ASP A 94 4.77 3.41 -16.87
C ASP A 94 6.23 3.02 -16.61
N GLN A 95 6.98 3.81 -15.85
CA GLN A 95 8.33 3.44 -15.43
C GLN A 95 8.36 2.12 -14.62
N ASN A 96 7.40 1.91 -13.71
CA ASN A 96 7.29 0.63 -12.99
C ASN A 96 6.98 -0.54 -13.94
N ILE A 97 6.19 -0.29 -14.98
CA ILE A 97 5.85 -1.31 -15.97
C ILE A 97 7.04 -1.66 -16.85
N ASP A 98 7.88 -0.69 -17.19
CA ASP A 98 9.10 -0.89 -17.97
C ASP A 98 10.10 -1.81 -17.27
N VAL A 99 10.13 -1.83 -15.93
CA VAL A 99 10.99 -2.71 -15.16
C VAL A 99 10.29 -3.98 -14.66
N MET A 100 9.03 -4.20 -15.04
CA MET A 100 8.26 -5.39 -14.64
C MET A 100 8.70 -6.63 -15.41
N ALA A 101 9.12 -7.64 -14.68
CA ALA A 101 9.45 -8.96 -15.23
C ALA A 101 8.17 -9.74 -15.65
N SER A 102 8.35 -10.80 -16.42
CA SER A 102 7.24 -11.64 -16.89
C SER A 102 6.43 -12.29 -15.77
N ASP A 103 7.05 -12.53 -14.62
CA ASP A 103 6.41 -13.06 -13.41
C ASP A 103 5.67 -11.98 -12.57
N GLY A 104 5.65 -10.73 -13.03
CA GLY A 104 5.01 -9.60 -12.39
C GLY A 104 5.84 -8.91 -11.32
N THR A 105 7.09 -9.34 -11.09
CA THR A 105 7.96 -8.66 -10.12
C THR A 105 8.65 -7.44 -10.72
N LEU A 106 8.93 -6.43 -9.91
CA LEU A 106 9.50 -5.15 -10.33
C LEU A 106 11.01 -5.09 -10.06
N GLY A 107 11.75 -4.68 -11.06
CA GLY A 107 13.19 -4.46 -10.94
C GLY A 107 14.03 -5.74 -10.88
N SER A 108 15.34 -5.58 -10.81
CA SER A 108 16.31 -6.67 -10.72
C SER A 108 16.33 -7.32 -9.33
N THR A 109 16.11 -6.53 -8.29
CA THR A 109 16.01 -6.96 -6.89
C THR A 109 14.65 -6.50 -6.36
N PRO A 110 13.57 -7.26 -6.63
CA PRO A 110 12.23 -6.81 -6.29
C PRO A 110 12.02 -6.77 -4.78
N LEU A 111 11.26 -5.76 -4.35
CA LEU A 111 10.93 -5.52 -2.96
C LEU A 111 9.40 -5.50 -2.77
N SER A 112 8.91 -5.98 -1.64
CA SER A 112 7.47 -6.11 -1.40
C SER A 112 6.75 -4.76 -1.44
N TYR A 113 7.36 -3.71 -0.91
CA TYR A 113 6.72 -2.40 -0.93
C TYR A 113 6.59 -1.80 -2.34
N THR A 114 7.52 -2.10 -3.26
CA THR A 114 7.40 -1.65 -4.65
C THR A 114 6.27 -2.37 -5.38
N GLN A 115 6.07 -3.66 -5.09
CA GLN A 115 4.91 -4.41 -5.58
C GLN A 115 3.60 -3.79 -5.08
N GLY A 116 3.54 -3.47 -3.77
CA GLY A 116 2.39 -2.83 -3.15
C GLY A 116 2.08 -1.46 -3.74
N THR A 117 3.08 -0.60 -3.89
CA THR A 117 2.89 0.74 -4.47
C THR A 117 2.50 0.71 -5.94
N CYS A 118 3.09 -0.18 -6.74
CA CYS A 118 2.69 -0.38 -8.13
C CYS A 118 1.21 -0.83 -8.22
N MET A 119 0.81 -1.75 -7.37
CA MET A 119 -0.58 -2.23 -7.35
C MET A 119 -1.56 -1.11 -7.01
N GLU A 120 -1.29 -0.31 -5.98
CA GLU A 120 -2.16 0.82 -5.61
C GLU A 120 -2.16 1.92 -6.68
N ALA A 121 -1.01 2.27 -7.22
CA ALA A 121 -0.92 3.28 -8.28
C ALA A 121 -1.79 2.91 -9.49
N GLY A 122 -1.67 1.66 -9.98
CA GLY A 122 -2.48 1.21 -11.11
C GLY A 122 -3.97 1.14 -10.80
N ARG A 123 -4.36 0.79 -9.56
CA ARG A 123 -5.75 0.83 -9.11
C ARG A 123 -6.30 2.26 -9.11
N LEU A 124 -5.55 3.23 -8.58
CA LEU A 124 -5.98 4.64 -8.55
C LEU A 124 -6.09 5.23 -9.95
N ILE A 125 -5.12 4.97 -10.83
CA ILE A 125 -5.17 5.46 -12.21
C ILE A 125 -6.35 4.85 -12.96
N TRP A 126 -6.62 3.55 -12.80
CA TRP A 126 -7.82 2.94 -13.35
C TRP A 126 -9.11 3.62 -12.86
N LYS A 127 -9.23 3.93 -11.59
CA LYS A 127 -10.39 4.65 -11.03
C LYS A 127 -10.57 6.05 -11.65
N LEU A 128 -9.48 6.70 -11.99
CA LEU A 128 -9.49 8.04 -12.58
C LEU A 128 -9.78 8.04 -14.07
N THR A 129 -9.30 7.03 -14.80
CA THR A 129 -9.30 6.99 -16.26
C THR A 129 -10.33 6.01 -16.84
N GLY A 130 -10.72 5.00 -16.09
CA GLY A 130 -11.50 3.85 -16.59
C GLY A 130 -10.66 2.86 -17.41
N ASP A 131 -9.38 3.12 -17.67
CA ASP A 131 -8.52 2.23 -18.44
C ASP A 131 -8.12 1.00 -17.64
N THR A 132 -8.70 -0.14 -18.01
CA THR A 132 -8.44 -1.44 -17.37
C THR A 132 -7.02 -1.97 -17.60
N GLY A 133 -6.24 -1.36 -18.50
CA GLY A 133 -4.83 -1.69 -18.70
C GLY A 133 -4.01 -1.47 -17.43
N TYR A 134 -4.27 -0.37 -16.74
CA TYR A 134 -3.63 -0.05 -15.46
C TYR A 134 -3.99 -1.05 -14.37
N LEU A 135 -5.27 -1.40 -14.24
CA LEU A 135 -5.71 -2.40 -13.27
C LEU A 135 -5.11 -3.79 -13.55
N ARG A 136 -5.02 -4.18 -14.83
CA ARG A 136 -4.39 -5.44 -15.23
C ARG A 136 -2.94 -5.52 -14.76
N LYS A 137 -2.18 -4.45 -14.94
CA LYS A 137 -0.77 -4.37 -14.51
C LYS A 137 -0.63 -4.33 -12.99
N ALA A 138 -1.52 -3.61 -12.30
CA ALA A 138 -1.62 -3.63 -10.85
C ALA A 138 -1.83 -5.04 -10.31
N ILE A 139 -2.79 -5.78 -10.86
CA ILE A 139 -3.06 -7.18 -10.49
C ILE A 139 -1.87 -8.09 -10.81
N GLN A 140 -1.20 -7.86 -11.94
CA GLN A 140 0.02 -8.60 -12.29
C GLN A 140 1.12 -8.41 -11.24
N ALA A 141 1.34 -7.17 -10.76
CA ALA A 141 2.29 -6.88 -9.69
C ALA A 141 1.90 -7.59 -8.38
N GLY A 142 0.62 -7.52 -7.99
CA GLY A 142 0.12 -8.23 -6.81
C GLY A 142 0.32 -9.74 -6.90
N ARG A 143 0.03 -10.35 -8.04
CA ARG A 143 0.28 -11.78 -8.26
C ARG A 143 1.76 -12.12 -8.28
N GLY A 144 2.62 -11.25 -8.84
CA GLY A 144 4.06 -11.38 -8.75
C GLY A 144 4.54 -11.48 -7.32
N GLN A 145 4.01 -10.60 -6.44
CA GLN A 145 4.30 -10.71 -5.00
C GLN A 145 3.89 -12.06 -4.42
N MET A 146 2.70 -12.54 -4.73
CA MET A 146 2.15 -13.73 -4.08
C MET A 146 2.74 -15.06 -4.58
N THR A 147 3.22 -15.11 -5.82
CA THR A 147 3.54 -16.38 -6.51
C THR A 147 4.97 -16.52 -7.00
N SER A 148 5.71 -15.41 -7.17
CA SER A 148 7.08 -15.46 -7.64
C SER A 148 8.01 -15.99 -6.56
N THR A 149 8.91 -16.91 -6.93
CA THR A 149 10.00 -17.37 -6.06
C THR A 149 11.07 -16.31 -5.83
N ARG A 150 11.04 -15.20 -6.57
CA ARG A 150 11.88 -14.02 -6.30
C ARG A 150 11.42 -13.26 -5.06
N MET A 151 10.10 -13.32 -4.77
CA MET A 151 9.45 -12.61 -3.65
C MET A 151 9.14 -13.53 -2.47
N ASN A 152 9.08 -14.84 -2.70
CA ASN A 152 8.59 -15.79 -1.71
C ASN A 152 9.55 -16.95 -1.51
N GLU A 153 9.41 -17.57 -0.35
CA GLU A 153 9.96 -18.89 -0.04
C GLU A 153 8.82 -19.82 0.39
N VAL A 154 9.08 -21.11 0.42
CA VAL A 154 8.09 -22.11 0.85
C VAL A 154 8.25 -22.39 2.33
N TYR A 155 7.19 -22.17 3.09
CA TYR A 155 7.10 -22.56 4.49
C TYR A 155 5.78 -23.30 4.74
N ASN A 156 5.86 -24.50 5.32
CA ASN A 156 4.70 -25.39 5.54
C ASN A 156 3.85 -25.62 4.27
N TYR A 157 4.52 -25.82 3.14
CA TYR A 157 3.89 -26.01 1.82
C TYR A 157 3.15 -24.79 1.27
N GLU A 158 3.33 -23.62 1.88
CA GLU A 158 2.71 -22.36 1.46
C GLU A 158 3.76 -21.33 1.05
N MET A 159 3.41 -20.49 0.08
CA MET A 159 4.25 -19.36 -0.31
C MET A 159 4.10 -18.25 0.73
N VAL A 160 5.22 -17.84 1.30
CA VAL A 160 5.31 -16.71 2.23
C VAL A 160 6.38 -15.73 1.75
N SER A 161 6.18 -14.45 2.00
CA SER A 161 7.16 -13.43 1.63
C SER A 161 8.50 -13.73 2.26
N ARG A 162 9.54 -13.70 1.43
CA ARG A 162 10.91 -13.95 1.87
C ARG A 162 11.46 -12.74 2.61
N ASP A 163 12.55 -12.98 3.28
CA ASP A 163 13.37 -11.94 3.89
C ASP A 163 13.94 -10.99 2.82
N GLU A 164 13.75 -9.70 3.02
CA GLU A 164 14.24 -8.64 2.14
C GLU A 164 15.48 -7.93 2.73
N GLY A 165 16.03 -8.47 3.80
CA GLY A 165 17.18 -7.96 4.50
C GLY A 165 16.92 -7.78 6.00
N THR A 166 18.00 -7.51 6.74
CA THR A 166 17.99 -7.48 8.20
C THR A 166 18.11 -6.07 8.78
N ASP A 167 18.22 -5.04 7.93
CA ASP A 167 18.26 -3.67 8.41
C ASP A 167 16.84 -3.15 8.75
N GLU A 168 16.79 -2.09 9.53
CA GLU A 168 15.54 -1.48 10.00
C GLU A 168 14.63 -1.03 8.84
N ASN A 169 15.22 -0.57 7.73
CA ASN A 169 14.45 -0.11 6.58
C ASN A 169 13.73 -1.28 5.91
N ASN A 170 14.45 -2.37 5.68
CA ASN A 170 13.86 -3.52 4.98
C ASN A 170 12.75 -4.20 5.81
N SER A 171 12.81 -4.12 7.12
CA SER A 171 11.80 -4.72 8.01
C SER A 171 10.41 -4.10 7.90
N ILE A 172 10.30 -2.86 7.41
CA ILE A 172 9.02 -2.17 7.25
C ILE A 172 8.39 -2.38 5.87
N PHE A 173 9.10 -2.97 4.90
CA PHE A 173 8.62 -3.11 3.52
C PHE A 173 7.33 -3.94 3.44
N HIS A 174 7.25 -5.02 4.21
CA HIS A 174 6.02 -5.82 4.30
C HIS A 174 4.84 -5.01 4.84
N ALA A 175 5.06 -4.10 5.79
CA ALA A 175 4.00 -3.25 6.32
C ALA A 175 3.40 -2.35 5.24
N VAL A 176 4.26 -1.78 4.40
CA VAL A 176 3.84 -0.93 3.27
C VAL A 176 3.06 -1.77 2.26
N MET A 177 3.55 -2.95 1.89
CA MET A 177 2.84 -3.87 1.01
C MET A 177 1.46 -4.22 1.56
N PHE A 178 1.37 -4.62 2.83
CA PHE A 178 0.11 -4.99 3.47
C PHE A 178 -0.90 -3.84 3.46
N HIS A 179 -0.45 -2.62 3.68
CA HIS A 179 -1.30 -1.44 3.60
C HIS A 179 -1.95 -1.32 2.21
N TRP A 180 -1.17 -1.39 1.13
CA TRP A 180 -1.68 -1.22 -0.22
C TRP A 180 -2.49 -2.42 -0.71
N PHE A 181 -2.10 -3.64 -0.34
CA PHE A 181 -2.90 -4.83 -0.62
C PHE A 181 -4.28 -4.76 0.03
N THR A 182 -4.36 -4.26 1.25
CA THR A 182 -5.62 -4.02 1.94
C THR A 182 -6.53 -3.07 1.18
N ARG A 183 -5.98 -2.00 0.58
CA ARG A 183 -6.75 -1.07 -0.27
C ARG A 183 -7.38 -1.77 -1.47
N MET A 184 -6.65 -2.64 -2.15
CA MET A 184 -7.18 -3.45 -3.25
C MET A 184 -8.25 -4.44 -2.77
N ILE A 185 -8.05 -5.09 -1.62
CA ILE A 185 -9.03 -6.03 -1.03
C ILE A 185 -10.35 -5.32 -0.73
N LEU A 186 -10.31 -4.07 -0.26
CA LEU A 186 -11.50 -3.28 0.06
C LEU A 186 -12.26 -2.76 -1.16
N ASP A 187 -11.63 -2.72 -2.32
CA ASP A 187 -12.24 -2.18 -3.53
C ASP A 187 -13.07 -3.24 -4.26
N THR A 188 -14.37 -3.29 -3.97
CA THR A 188 -15.30 -4.27 -4.54
C THR A 188 -15.52 -4.09 -6.05
N GLU A 189 -15.23 -2.92 -6.62
CA GLU A 189 -15.38 -2.71 -8.07
C GLU A 189 -14.40 -3.54 -8.89
N VAL A 190 -13.27 -3.92 -8.28
CA VAL A 190 -12.26 -4.80 -8.89
C VAL A 190 -12.84 -6.16 -9.28
N ASP A 191 -13.87 -6.65 -8.57
CA ASP A 191 -14.52 -7.94 -8.86
C ASP A 191 -15.14 -7.98 -10.26
N SER A 192 -15.53 -6.85 -10.81
CA SER A 192 -16.05 -6.76 -12.18
C SER A 192 -14.99 -7.06 -13.25
N PHE A 193 -13.72 -6.87 -12.91
CA PHE A 193 -12.57 -7.12 -13.78
C PHE A 193 -11.90 -8.46 -13.46
N ASP A 194 -11.66 -8.76 -12.18
CA ASP A 194 -11.03 -10.01 -11.71
C ASP A 194 -11.68 -10.44 -10.39
N GLY A 195 -12.64 -11.34 -10.46
CA GLY A 195 -13.42 -11.83 -9.31
C GLY A 195 -12.63 -12.70 -8.33
N LYS A 196 -11.30 -12.85 -8.49
CA LYS A 196 -10.47 -13.70 -7.63
C LYS A 196 -9.41 -12.92 -6.87
N ILE A 197 -8.90 -11.83 -7.44
CA ILE A 197 -7.72 -11.15 -6.91
C ILE A 197 -7.89 -10.72 -5.46
N ARG A 198 -9.05 -10.20 -5.07
CA ARG A 198 -9.30 -9.74 -3.71
C ARG A 198 -9.19 -10.88 -2.70
N LYS A 199 -9.74 -12.04 -3.05
CA LYS A 199 -9.61 -13.25 -2.21
C LYS A 199 -8.17 -13.78 -2.18
N GLU A 200 -7.49 -13.81 -3.32
CA GLU A 200 -6.08 -14.23 -3.40
C GLU A 200 -5.19 -13.37 -2.48
N LEU A 201 -5.37 -12.05 -2.54
CA LEU A 201 -4.66 -11.10 -1.66
C LEU A 201 -5.02 -11.29 -0.19
N TYR A 202 -6.31 -11.46 0.11
CA TYR A 202 -6.78 -11.71 1.48
C TYR A 202 -6.15 -12.98 2.05
N ASP A 203 -6.20 -14.09 1.34
CA ASP A 203 -5.64 -15.36 1.80
C ASP A 203 -4.13 -15.25 2.04
N TYR A 204 -3.42 -14.51 1.17
CA TYR A 204 -1.99 -14.25 1.32
C TYR A 204 -1.70 -13.42 2.58
N LEU A 205 -2.41 -12.31 2.79
CA LEU A 205 -2.24 -11.47 3.97
C LEU A 205 -2.64 -12.20 5.26
N TYR A 206 -3.76 -12.91 5.24
CA TYR A 206 -4.23 -13.67 6.41
C TYR A 206 -3.23 -14.73 6.85
N ARG A 207 -2.62 -15.43 5.89
CA ARG A 207 -1.54 -16.40 6.15
C ARG A 207 -0.36 -15.73 6.88
N HIS A 208 0.13 -14.62 6.37
CA HIS A 208 1.23 -13.88 7.01
C HIS A 208 0.85 -13.39 8.39
N ALA A 209 -0.34 -12.81 8.54
CA ALA A 209 -0.85 -12.36 9.83
C ALA A 209 -0.92 -13.51 10.85
N SER A 210 -1.37 -14.68 10.41
CA SER A 210 -1.47 -15.87 11.27
C SER A 210 -0.10 -16.36 11.73
N TYR A 211 0.89 -16.38 10.83
CA TYR A 211 2.25 -16.77 11.19
C TYR A 211 2.91 -15.74 12.11
N TYR A 212 2.80 -14.45 11.81
CA TYR A 212 3.30 -13.40 12.69
C TYR A 212 2.69 -13.48 14.08
N TRP A 213 1.38 -13.70 14.15
CA TRP A 213 0.69 -13.84 15.44
C TRP A 213 1.16 -15.05 16.23
N ALA A 214 1.47 -16.15 15.58
CA ALA A 214 1.98 -17.36 16.20
C ALA A 214 3.42 -17.21 16.72
N THR A 215 4.20 -16.33 16.07
CA THR A 215 5.63 -16.15 16.36
C THR A 215 5.97 -14.84 17.08
N ILE A 216 4.95 -14.10 17.51
CA ILE A 216 5.14 -12.83 18.21
C ILE A 216 5.95 -13.00 19.51
N ASP A 217 7.03 -12.25 19.63
CA ASP A 217 7.77 -12.15 20.88
C ASP A 217 7.05 -11.18 21.82
N LYS A 218 6.58 -11.71 22.95
CA LYS A 218 5.96 -10.92 24.02
C LYS A 218 6.97 -10.68 25.12
N THR A 219 7.03 -9.45 25.60
CA THR A 219 7.78 -9.19 26.84
C THR A 219 7.06 -9.84 28.02
N PRO A 220 7.78 -10.23 29.10
CA PRO A 220 7.16 -10.81 30.30
C PRO A 220 6.08 -9.93 30.93
N GLU A 221 6.15 -8.62 30.71
CA GLU A 221 5.23 -7.63 31.27
C GLU A 221 4.00 -7.40 30.36
N GLY A 222 3.93 -8.06 29.20
CA GLY A 222 2.78 -7.98 28.30
C GLY A 222 2.79 -6.76 27.38
N TRP A 223 1.63 -6.43 26.83
CA TRP A 223 1.44 -5.29 25.93
C TRP A 223 1.84 -3.97 26.59
N PRO A 224 2.49 -3.03 25.87
CA PRO A 224 2.41 -2.82 24.41
C PRO A 224 3.63 -3.31 23.61
N GLU A 225 4.60 -3.94 24.20
CA GLU A 225 5.85 -4.28 23.53
C GLU A 225 5.77 -5.68 22.89
N ALA A 226 5.26 -5.73 21.68
CA ALA A 226 5.24 -6.93 20.85
C ALA A 226 6.16 -6.74 19.65
N TYR A 227 7.09 -7.68 19.49
CA TYR A 227 8.06 -7.67 18.40
C TYR A 227 7.82 -8.83 17.46
N PHE A 228 8.00 -8.58 16.17
CA PHE A 228 7.88 -9.57 15.12
C PHE A 228 9.22 -9.76 14.42
N GLY A 229 9.51 -10.97 13.98
CA GLY A 229 10.66 -11.23 13.12
C GLY A 229 10.43 -10.66 11.71
N VAL A 230 11.51 -10.50 10.97
CA VAL A 230 11.44 -10.12 9.54
C VAL A 230 10.68 -11.19 8.76
N LYS A 231 10.94 -12.46 9.06
CA LYS A 231 10.16 -13.58 8.52
C LYS A 231 8.93 -13.84 9.39
N CYS A 232 7.78 -13.93 8.77
CA CYS A 232 6.51 -14.13 9.48
C CYS A 232 6.45 -15.41 10.34
N TYR A 233 7.27 -16.41 10.02
CA TYR A 233 7.30 -17.71 10.71
C TYR A 233 8.45 -17.86 11.72
N GLN A 234 9.25 -16.80 11.95
CA GLN A 234 10.36 -16.83 12.91
C GLN A 234 10.17 -15.74 13.96
N PRO A 235 10.27 -16.07 15.27
CA PRO A 235 10.26 -15.05 16.29
C PRO A 235 11.52 -14.19 16.22
N ARG A 236 11.43 -12.93 16.61
CA ARG A 236 12.56 -12.00 16.63
C ARG A 236 13.74 -12.53 17.44
N SER A 237 13.46 -13.14 18.59
CA SER A 237 14.46 -13.70 19.50
C SER A 237 15.33 -14.81 18.88
N SER A 238 14.87 -15.44 17.79
CA SER A 238 15.64 -16.48 17.10
C SER A 238 16.55 -15.93 15.98
N MET A 239 16.54 -14.63 15.73
CA MET A 239 17.28 -14.00 14.65
C MET A 239 18.57 -13.37 15.18
N ASN A 240 19.68 -13.59 14.47
CA ASN A 240 20.96 -12.94 14.78
C ASN A 240 20.97 -11.54 14.17
N GLY A 241 21.11 -10.52 15.03
CA GLY A 241 21.22 -9.13 14.61
C GLY A 241 20.00 -8.28 15.00
N ASP A 242 20.08 -7.01 14.69
CA ASP A 242 19.01 -6.05 14.96
C ASP A 242 17.92 -6.22 13.90
N VAL A 243 16.92 -6.98 14.27
CA VAL A 243 15.79 -7.25 13.40
C VAL A 243 14.67 -6.30 13.76
N GLY A 244 14.45 -5.36 12.90
CA GLY A 244 13.27 -4.53 12.96
C GLY A 244 12.04 -5.40 12.86
N GLY A 245 11.40 -5.67 13.97
CA GLY A 245 10.00 -6.08 13.94
C GLY A 245 9.18 -4.81 14.03
N SER A 246 8.16 -4.68 13.25
CA SER A 246 7.34 -3.48 13.32
C SER A 246 5.91 -3.85 13.69
N LEU A 247 5.45 -3.33 14.81
CA LEU A 247 4.03 -3.36 15.19
C LEU A 247 3.17 -2.67 14.10
N GLY A 248 3.75 -1.70 13.38
CA GLY A 248 3.14 -1.04 12.24
C GLY A 248 2.80 -1.98 11.09
N ALA A 249 3.57 -3.04 10.87
CA ALA A 249 3.26 -4.05 9.86
C ALA A 249 1.92 -4.73 10.13
N TYR A 250 1.60 -4.91 11.40
CA TYR A 250 0.41 -5.63 11.85
C TYR A 250 -0.85 -4.80 11.85
N THR A 251 -0.77 -3.54 12.23
CA THR A 251 -1.92 -2.64 12.24
C THR A 251 -2.43 -2.34 10.83
N SER A 252 -1.56 -2.50 9.83
CA SER A 252 -1.92 -2.33 8.42
C SER A 252 -2.54 -3.57 7.79
N ALA A 253 -2.23 -4.75 8.31
CA ALA A 253 -2.66 -6.05 7.78
C ALA A 253 -3.92 -6.61 8.46
N ALA A 254 -4.60 -5.83 9.29
CA ALA A 254 -5.82 -6.30 9.95
C ALA A 254 -6.84 -6.75 8.88
N PRO A 255 -7.29 -8.01 8.93
CA PRO A 255 -8.21 -8.55 7.95
C PRO A 255 -9.54 -7.81 8.00
N ILE A 256 -10.07 -7.47 6.83
CA ILE A 256 -11.15 -6.51 6.70
C ILE A 256 -12.32 -7.08 5.91
N TYR A 257 -12.49 -8.38 5.86
CA TYR A 257 -13.75 -8.97 5.48
C TYR A 257 -14.72 -8.91 6.68
N GLU A 258 -15.84 -8.23 6.51
CA GLU A 258 -16.86 -8.10 7.57
C GLU A 258 -17.37 -9.45 8.07
N GLU A 259 -17.39 -10.46 7.21
CA GLU A 259 -17.85 -11.83 7.52
C GLU A 259 -16.89 -12.55 8.48
N ASP A 260 -15.57 -12.36 8.31
CA ASP A 260 -14.57 -12.99 9.17
C ASP A 260 -14.45 -12.32 10.53
N TYR A 261 -14.78 -11.03 10.63
CA TYR A 261 -14.77 -10.28 11.88
C TYR A 261 -15.80 -10.83 12.89
N HIS A 262 -16.93 -11.35 12.41
CA HIS A 262 -17.94 -11.98 13.26
C HIS A 262 -17.50 -13.37 13.77
N ASP A 263 -16.69 -14.09 13.03
CA ASP A 263 -16.21 -15.42 13.44
C ASP A 263 -14.98 -15.34 14.36
N ALA A 264 -14.09 -14.40 14.15
CA ALA A 264 -12.96 -14.10 15.06
C ALA A 264 -13.46 -13.66 16.46
N GLY A 265 -14.54 -12.90 16.53
CA GLY A 265 -15.16 -12.47 17.79
C GLY A 265 -15.79 -13.62 18.58
N ARG A 266 -16.17 -14.74 17.93
CA ARG A 266 -16.70 -15.94 18.62
C ARG A 266 -15.60 -16.85 19.17
N ARG A 267 -14.40 -16.83 18.60
CA ARG A 267 -13.27 -17.66 19.05
C ARG A 267 -12.47 -17.01 20.18
N SER A 268 -12.51 -15.70 20.33
CA SER A 268 -11.81 -14.98 21.40
C SER A 268 -12.67 -14.82 22.67
N ARG A 269 -13.14 -15.94 23.27
CA ARG A 269 -13.74 -15.89 24.62
C ARG A 269 -12.74 -15.64 25.75
N HIS A 270 -11.51 -15.33 25.46
CA HIS A 270 -10.53 -14.90 26.43
C HIS A 270 -9.94 -13.55 26.08
N GLY A 271 -10.64 -12.56 26.55
CA GLY A 271 -10.21 -11.27 27.06
C GLY A 271 -9.31 -10.35 26.27
N MET A 272 -9.86 -9.18 26.05
CA MET A 272 -9.25 -7.86 25.87
C MET A 272 -8.84 -7.44 24.46
N TRP A 273 -9.85 -6.87 23.78
CA TRP A 273 -9.62 -5.68 22.99
C TRP A 273 -10.29 -4.50 23.70
N PRO A 274 -9.57 -3.51 24.25
CA PRO A 274 -10.15 -2.26 24.68
C PRO A 274 -10.32 -1.35 23.47
N GLY A 275 -11.51 -1.08 23.10
CA GLY A 275 -11.83 -0.04 22.14
C GLY A 275 -12.75 -0.53 21.03
N ARG A 276 -14.01 -0.16 21.13
CA ARG A 276 -14.94 -0.22 19.99
C ARG A 276 -14.32 0.64 18.88
N LEU A 277 -13.79 0.01 17.84
CA LEU A 277 -13.55 0.67 16.58
C LEU A 277 -14.91 1.20 16.09
N GLN A 278 -15.11 2.51 16.19
CA GLN A 278 -16.27 3.15 15.62
C GLN A 278 -16.27 2.84 14.13
N ARG A 279 -17.38 2.30 13.63
CA ARG A 279 -17.59 2.08 12.19
C ARG A 279 -17.34 3.41 11.47
N ARG A 280 -16.26 3.49 10.73
CA ARG A 280 -15.98 4.60 9.84
C ARG A 280 -16.73 4.34 8.54
N ARG A 281 -17.53 5.31 8.09
CA ARG A 281 -18.20 5.24 6.79
C ARG A 281 -17.24 5.83 5.75
N TYR A 282 -17.01 5.08 4.70
CA TYR A 282 -16.27 5.51 3.52
C TYR A 282 -17.25 5.55 2.35
N ASP A 283 -17.08 6.54 1.46
CA ASP A 283 -17.84 6.59 0.20
C ASP A 283 -17.23 5.65 -0.88
N ALA A 284 -17.82 5.69 -2.07
CA ALA A 284 -17.36 4.90 -3.21
C ALA A 284 -15.90 5.18 -3.64
N PHE A 285 -15.31 6.27 -3.17
CA PHE A 285 -13.92 6.66 -3.41
C PHE A 285 -12.99 6.32 -2.24
N GLY A 286 -13.50 5.64 -1.19
CA GLY A 286 -12.75 5.32 0.03
C GLY A 286 -12.54 6.52 0.96
N GLN A 287 -13.35 7.59 0.84
CA GLN A 287 -13.28 8.76 1.72
C GLN A 287 -14.07 8.54 3.01
N TYR A 288 -13.48 8.97 4.12
CA TYR A 288 -14.10 8.91 5.44
C TYR A 288 -15.13 10.03 5.64
N HIS A 289 -16.36 9.66 6.03
CA HIS A 289 -17.40 10.61 6.44
C HIS A 289 -17.65 10.51 7.95
N PRO A 290 -17.42 11.57 8.74
CA PRO A 290 -17.75 11.59 10.15
C PRO A 290 -19.28 11.46 10.35
N ARG A 291 -19.70 10.82 11.46
CA ARG A 291 -21.12 10.68 11.79
C ARG A 291 -21.76 12.07 11.91
N GLY A 292 -22.76 12.33 11.08
CA GLY A 292 -23.53 13.59 11.06
C GLY A 292 -23.47 14.36 9.75
N SER A 293 -22.57 13.99 8.80
CA SER A 293 -22.63 14.52 7.44
C SER A 293 -23.61 13.71 6.59
N ALA A 294 -24.54 14.37 5.91
CA ALA A 294 -25.38 13.73 4.91
C ALA A 294 -24.46 13.31 3.73
N LEU A 295 -24.58 12.05 3.28
CA LEU A 295 -23.95 11.63 2.03
C LEU A 295 -24.54 12.47 0.89
N PRO A 296 -23.73 13.03 -0.02
CA PRO A 296 -24.27 13.65 -1.22
C PRO A 296 -25.06 12.59 -2.00
N ALA A 297 -26.26 12.96 -2.45
CA ALA A 297 -27.08 12.10 -3.28
C ALA A 297 -26.28 11.79 -4.55
N ALA A 298 -26.18 10.51 -4.91
CA ALA A 298 -25.64 10.08 -6.19
C ALA A 298 -26.49 10.71 -7.29
N GLN A 299 -25.88 11.56 -8.10
CA GLN A 299 -26.42 12.01 -9.39
C GLN A 299 -25.90 11.10 -10.48
#